data_76e0537a33030ad10991615252e6e310
#
_entry.id   76e0537a33030ad10991615252e6e310
#
_cell.length_a   1.000
_cell.length_b   1.000
_cell.length_c   1.000
_cell.angle_alpha   90.00
_cell.angle_beta   90.00
_cell.angle_gamma   90.00
#
_symmetry.space_group_name_H-M   'P 1'
#
loop_
_entity.id
_entity.type
_entity.pdbx_description
1 polymer ?
#
loop_
_entity_poly.entity_id
_entity_poly.type
_entity_poly.pdbx_seq_one_letter_code
_entity_poly.pdbx_strand_id
1 'polypeptide(L)'
;FLWALERAFDITTDLTLLELSDTNNKPLKDLSLRAPGSFNHSLQVANLAEAAADRIGAHTLLTRVGALYHDIGKMLKPEYFVENQRSGVNPHDRLKPRMSALIIASHVKEGLEMGKEYNLPERVLKFIPTHHGTARIEYFYRKALSQSEQNEAQVLESEFRYPGPKPDSKETGILMLADSVEAASRSLDDPTHKHLKSLVDLIFRERIDDGQLDNTDLTFRDLRQIKDTFLTMLMGIYHVRVKYPDQEEQENEEEEESRLTGTDKRKYDDVSVQLRKALRPQDESDEQLESVPSARNP
;
A
#
# COMPACT_ATOMS: atom_id res chain seq x y z
N PHE A 1 -1.14 20.73 -33.19
CA PHE A 1 -0.29 19.85 -34.04
C PHE A 1 0.33 18.72 -33.23
N LEU A 2 0.98 19.00 -32.07
CA LEU A 2 1.62 17.99 -31.23
C LEU A 2 0.63 16.91 -30.75
N TRP A 3 -0.51 17.31 -30.20
CA TRP A 3 -1.58 16.38 -29.74
C TRP A 3 -2.06 15.43 -30.85
N ALA A 4 -2.14 15.91 -32.10
CA ALA A 4 -2.54 15.07 -33.25
C ALA A 4 -1.46 14.03 -33.58
N LEU A 5 -0.18 14.38 -33.43
CA LEU A 5 0.94 13.46 -33.63
C LEU A 5 1.02 12.43 -32.48
N GLU A 6 0.88 12.85 -31.23
CA GLU A 6 0.84 11.96 -30.07
C GLU A 6 -0.23 10.88 -30.26
N ARG A 7 -1.45 11.30 -30.69
CA ARG A 7 -2.56 10.36 -30.88
C ARG A 7 -2.38 9.46 -32.12
N ALA A 8 -1.74 9.97 -33.18
CA ALA A 8 -1.51 9.21 -34.41
C ALA A 8 -0.42 8.14 -34.26
N PHE A 9 0.58 8.40 -33.39
CA PHE A 9 1.74 7.54 -33.21
C PHE A 9 1.79 6.87 -31.82
N ASP A 10 0.75 7.05 -31.00
CA ASP A 10 0.67 6.56 -29.60
C ASP A 10 1.90 6.96 -28.76
N ILE A 11 2.31 8.23 -28.92
CA ILE A 11 3.45 8.81 -28.19
C ILE A 11 2.92 9.64 -27.04
N THR A 12 3.45 9.44 -25.83
CA THR A 12 3.19 10.28 -24.67
C THR A 12 4.39 11.18 -24.44
N THR A 13 4.22 12.50 -24.61
CA THR A 13 5.31 13.47 -24.37
C THR A 13 5.32 13.93 -22.91
N ASP A 14 6.46 14.51 -22.49
CA ASP A 14 6.57 15.12 -21.15
C ASP A 14 5.61 16.31 -20.99
N LEU A 15 5.24 17.01 -22.07
CA LEU A 15 4.25 18.07 -21.99
C LEU A 15 2.87 17.53 -21.59
N THR A 16 2.42 16.45 -22.21
CA THR A 16 1.17 15.76 -21.85
C THR A 16 1.24 15.24 -20.41
N LEU A 17 2.38 14.68 -19.98
CA LEU A 17 2.55 14.25 -18.59
C LEU A 17 2.50 15.43 -17.60
N LEU A 18 3.07 16.59 -17.95
CA LEU A 18 3.00 17.80 -17.12
C LEU A 18 1.54 18.28 -16.98
N GLU A 19 0.77 18.31 -18.08
CA GLU A 19 -0.65 18.64 -18.05
C GLU A 19 -1.44 17.67 -17.15
N LEU A 20 -1.14 16.38 -17.23
CA LEU A 20 -1.76 15.35 -16.38
C LEU A 20 -1.32 15.43 -14.92
N SER A 21 -0.17 16.01 -14.61
CA SER A 21 0.30 16.19 -13.25
C SER A 21 -0.43 17.31 -12.48
N ASP A 22 -1.18 18.16 -13.19
CA ASP A 22 -1.99 19.21 -12.55
C ASP A 22 -3.19 18.58 -11.83
N THR A 23 -3.25 18.77 -10.54
CA THR A 23 -4.34 18.26 -9.67
C THR A 23 -5.71 18.90 -9.98
N ASN A 24 -5.76 20.01 -10.72
CA ASN A 24 -6.99 20.59 -11.26
C ASN A 24 -7.51 19.87 -12.51
N ASN A 25 -6.71 18.96 -13.09
CA ASN A 25 -7.16 18.12 -14.19
C ASN A 25 -8.43 17.34 -13.78
N LYS A 26 -9.38 17.24 -14.71
CA LYS A 26 -10.73 16.75 -14.41
C LYS A 26 -10.76 15.43 -13.64
N PRO A 27 -10.05 14.34 -14.03
CA PRO A 27 -10.09 13.07 -13.29
C PRO A 27 -9.56 13.20 -11.85
N LEU A 28 -8.48 13.94 -11.63
CA LEU A 28 -7.91 14.15 -10.29
C LEU A 28 -8.81 15.01 -9.43
N LYS A 29 -9.46 16.02 -10.01
CA LYS A 29 -10.46 16.84 -9.33
C LYS A 29 -11.69 16.00 -8.96
N ASP A 30 -12.17 15.16 -9.86
CA ASP A 30 -13.27 14.25 -9.57
C ASP A 30 -12.89 13.26 -8.45
N LEU A 31 -11.67 12.73 -8.46
CA LEU A 31 -11.13 11.87 -7.39
C LEU A 31 -11.10 12.61 -6.04
N SER A 32 -10.62 13.84 -6.01
CA SER A 32 -10.54 14.65 -4.77
C SER A 32 -11.91 14.93 -4.15
N LEU A 33 -12.96 15.03 -4.97
CA LEU A 33 -14.32 15.30 -4.52
C LEU A 33 -15.07 14.03 -4.08
N ARG A 34 -14.88 12.92 -4.79
CA ARG A 34 -15.63 11.67 -4.57
C ARG A 34 -14.95 10.74 -3.57
N ALA A 35 -13.62 10.67 -3.62
CA ALA A 35 -12.79 9.82 -2.79
C ALA A 35 -11.56 10.58 -2.24
N PRO A 36 -11.78 11.57 -1.33
CA PRO A 36 -10.71 12.46 -0.86
C PRO A 36 -9.58 11.72 -0.14
N GLY A 37 -9.88 10.63 0.54
CA GLY A 37 -8.87 9.77 1.17
C GLY A 37 -7.96 9.11 0.13
N SER A 38 -8.52 8.54 -0.93
CA SER A 38 -7.76 7.96 -2.04
C SER A 38 -6.97 9.02 -2.81
N PHE A 39 -7.51 10.23 -2.97
CA PHE A 39 -6.76 11.34 -3.57
C PHE A 39 -5.52 11.71 -2.74
N ASN A 40 -5.66 11.86 -1.43
CA ASN A 40 -4.54 12.15 -0.53
C ASN A 40 -3.51 11.01 -0.53
N HIS A 41 -3.97 9.76 -0.52
CA HIS A 41 -3.12 8.58 -0.69
C HIS A 41 -2.31 8.66 -1.99
N SER A 42 -2.98 8.88 -3.14
CA SER A 42 -2.31 8.97 -4.43
C SER A 42 -1.26 10.10 -4.48
N LEU A 43 -1.48 11.22 -3.80
CA LEU A 43 -0.48 12.29 -3.67
C LEU A 43 0.76 11.84 -2.87
N GLN A 44 0.57 11.14 -1.76
CA GLN A 44 1.68 10.64 -0.95
C GLN A 44 2.47 9.56 -1.71
N VAL A 45 1.76 8.62 -2.35
CA VAL A 45 2.37 7.60 -3.20
C VAL A 45 3.16 8.23 -4.35
N ALA A 46 2.59 9.28 -5.00
CA ALA A 46 3.27 10.00 -6.08
C ALA A 46 4.57 10.65 -5.60
N ASN A 47 4.58 11.25 -4.41
CA ASN A 47 5.79 11.84 -3.86
C ASN A 47 6.87 10.79 -3.56
N LEU A 48 6.49 9.64 -2.96
CA LEU A 48 7.41 8.53 -2.69
C LEU A 48 7.97 7.94 -4.00
N ALA A 49 7.09 7.67 -4.95
CA ALA A 49 7.44 7.03 -6.22
C ALA A 49 8.31 7.94 -7.09
N GLU A 50 8.01 9.24 -7.15
CA GLU A 50 8.80 10.24 -7.87
C GLU A 50 10.24 10.32 -7.35
N ALA A 51 10.41 10.44 -6.02
CA ALA A 51 11.72 10.53 -5.40
C ALA A 51 12.54 9.25 -5.62
N ALA A 52 11.89 8.07 -5.58
CA ALA A 52 12.55 6.81 -5.85
C ALA A 52 12.94 6.67 -7.32
N ALA A 53 12.07 7.10 -8.25
CA ALA A 53 12.36 7.09 -9.69
C ALA A 53 13.56 7.98 -10.02
N ASP A 54 13.60 9.19 -9.46
CA ASP A 54 14.74 10.11 -9.61
C ASP A 54 16.04 9.47 -9.10
N ARG A 55 15.97 8.83 -7.94
CA ARG A 55 17.14 8.21 -7.29
C ARG A 55 17.79 7.11 -8.12
N ILE A 56 17.03 6.35 -8.90
CA ILE A 56 17.53 5.23 -9.72
C ILE A 56 17.60 5.56 -11.22
N GLY A 57 17.31 6.80 -11.62
CA GLY A 57 17.31 7.22 -13.01
C GLY A 57 16.19 6.63 -13.87
N ALA A 58 15.03 6.31 -13.26
CA ALA A 58 13.81 5.95 -13.98
C ALA A 58 13.04 7.21 -14.41
N HIS A 59 11.96 7.04 -15.17
CA HIS A 59 11.21 8.18 -15.71
C HIS A 59 10.34 8.84 -14.62
N THR A 60 10.90 9.82 -13.94
CA THR A 60 10.37 10.51 -12.76
C THR A 60 8.95 11.05 -12.97
N LEU A 61 8.74 11.84 -14.03
CA LEU A 61 7.46 12.46 -14.33
C LEU A 61 6.37 11.42 -14.66
N LEU A 62 6.70 10.39 -15.45
CA LEU A 62 5.78 9.30 -15.76
C LEU A 62 5.38 8.53 -14.49
N THR A 63 6.35 8.24 -13.62
CA THR A 63 6.11 7.55 -12.36
C THR A 63 5.17 8.35 -11.45
N ARG A 64 5.42 9.67 -11.34
CA ARG A 64 4.54 10.58 -10.60
C ARG A 64 3.11 10.57 -11.15
N VAL A 65 2.96 10.77 -12.46
CA VAL A 65 1.63 10.81 -13.10
C VAL A 65 0.94 9.45 -12.95
N GLY A 66 1.63 8.34 -13.22
CA GLY A 66 1.08 7.00 -12.99
C GLY A 66 0.55 6.81 -11.58
N ALA A 67 1.31 7.29 -10.57
CA ALA A 67 0.90 7.23 -9.18
C ALA A 67 -0.32 8.11 -8.85
N LEU A 68 -0.48 9.27 -9.50
CA LEU A 68 -1.65 10.12 -9.28
C LEU A 68 -2.96 9.47 -9.77
N TYR A 69 -2.88 8.61 -10.80
CA TYR A 69 -4.06 8.04 -11.46
C TYR A 69 -4.31 6.56 -11.12
N HIS A 70 -3.39 5.87 -10.43
CA HIS A 70 -3.48 4.41 -10.24
C HIS A 70 -4.80 3.96 -9.61
N ASP A 71 -5.34 4.77 -8.72
CA ASP A 71 -6.49 4.47 -7.86
C ASP A 71 -7.80 5.18 -8.26
N ILE A 72 -7.90 5.74 -9.47
CA ILE A 72 -9.10 6.47 -9.90
C ILE A 72 -10.39 5.64 -9.86
N GLY A 73 -10.28 4.32 -9.98
CA GLY A 73 -11.43 3.40 -9.90
C GLY A 73 -12.10 3.36 -8.53
N LYS A 74 -11.40 3.75 -7.46
CA LYS A 74 -11.97 3.84 -6.11
C LYS A 74 -13.10 4.88 -6.01
N MET A 75 -13.19 5.82 -6.98
CA MET A 75 -14.29 6.79 -7.05
C MET A 75 -15.69 6.20 -7.19
N LEU A 76 -15.81 4.96 -7.68
CA LEU A 76 -17.13 4.34 -7.89
C LEU A 76 -17.74 3.80 -6.60
N LYS A 77 -16.90 3.37 -5.66
CA LYS A 77 -17.32 2.76 -4.39
C LYS A 77 -16.38 3.18 -3.26
N PRO A 78 -16.23 4.50 -3.00
CA PRO A 78 -15.21 5.01 -2.08
C PRO A 78 -15.36 4.48 -0.65
N GLU A 79 -16.60 4.20 -0.21
CA GLU A 79 -16.92 3.71 1.13
C GLU A 79 -16.34 2.32 1.45
N TYR A 80 -15.96 1.55 0.43
CA TYR A 80 -15.31 0.24 0.63
C TYR A 80 -13.80 0.35 0.85
N PHE A 81 -13.21 1.53 0.73
CA PHE A 81 -11.77 1.75 0.93
C PHE A 81 -11.55 2.52 2.22
N VAL A 82 -10.74 1.93 3.12
CA VAL A 82 -10.57 2.39 4.51
C VAL A 82 -10.19 3.86 4.60
N GLU A 83 -9.37 4.35 3.67
CA GLU A 83 -8.95 5.75 3.62
C GLU A 83 -10.08 6.75 3.35
N ASN A 84 -11.24 6.29 2.85
CA ASN A 84 -12.41 7.12 2.61
C ASN A 84 -13.53 6.89 3.65
N GLN A 85 -13.38 5.90 4.53
CA GLN A 85 -14.40 5.61 5.54
C GLN A 85 -14.47 6.74 6.58
N ARG A 86 -15.69 7.18 6.84
CA ARG A 86 -15.98 8.08 7.94
C ARG A 86 -16.43 7.24 9.12
N SER A 87 -15.83 7.43 10.29
CA SER A 87 -15.97 6.65 11.53
C SER A 87 -17.26 5.83 11.69
N GLY A 88 -17.12 4.54 11.96
CA GLY A 88 -18.08 3.72 12.70
C GLY A 88 -18.74 2.57 11.96
N VAL A 89 -18.70 2.44 10.62
CA VAL A 89 -19.30 1.30 9.92
C VAL A 89 -18.44 0.90 8.73
N ASN A 90 -17.82 -0.27 8.82
CA ASN A 90 -17.11 -0.87 7.69
C ASN A 90 -18.09 -1.71 6.85
N PRO A 91 -18.37 -1.34 5.57
CA PRO A 91 -19.28 -2.13 4.72
C PRO A 91 -18.87 -3.60 4.57
N HIS A 92 -17.57 -3.91 4.71
CA HIS A 92 -17.05 -5.27 4.63
C HIS A 92 -17.46 -6.20 5.77
N ASP A 93 -17.94 -5.66 6.91
CA ASP A 93 -18.34 -6.49 8.06
C ASP A 93 -19.60 -7.31 7.77
N ARG A 94 -20.41 -6.84 6.85
CA ARG A 94 -21.66 -7.51 6.42
C ARG A 94 -21.45 -8.45 5.23
N LEU A 95 -20.21 -8.56 4.71
CA LEU A 95 -19.89 -9.33 3.52
C LEU A 95 -19.08 -10.57 3.85
N LYS A 96 -19.24 -11.61 3.04
CA LYS A 96 -18.32 -12.75 3.05
C LYS A 96 -16.93 -12.28 2.55
N PRO A 97 -15.82 -12.81 3.11
CA PRO A 97 -14.47 -12.40 2.73
C PRO A 97 -14.19 -12.41 1.21
N ARG A 98 -14.70 -13.43 0.50
CA ARG A 98 -14.60 -13.52 -0.95
C ARG A 98 -15.29 -12.36 -1.67
N MET A 99 -16.47 -11.94 -1.20
CA MET A 99 -17.18 -10.81 -1.79
C MET A 99 -16.42 -9.50 -1.55
N SER A 100 -15.87 -9.32 -0.36
CA SER A 100 -15.00 -8.19 -0.04
C SER A 100 -13.78 -8.13 -0.95
N ALA A 101 -13.10 -9.27 -1.16
CA ALA A 101 -11.95 -9.34 -2.06
C ALA A 101 -12.33 -8.96 -3.51
N LEU A 102 -13.48 -9.42 -4.01
CA LEU A 102 -13.98 -9.05 -5.34
C LEU A 102 -14.26 -7.55 -5.47
N ILE A 103 -14.87 -6.93 -4.45
CA ILE A 103 -15.15 -5.49 -4.45
C ILE A 103 -13.84 -4.71 -4.43
N ILE A 104 -12.89 -5.10 -3.57
CA ILE A 104 -11.57 -4.46 -3.54
C ILE A 104 -10.87 -4.59 -4.89
N ALA A 105 -10.81 -5.80 -5.47
CA ALA A 105 -10.15 -6.01 -6.76
C ALA A 105 -10.84 -5.27 -7.93
N SER A 106 -12.14 -4.97 -7.83
CA SER A 106 -12.90 -4.35 -8.91
C SER A 106 -12.41 -2.94 -9.28
N HIS A 107 -11.80 -2.19 -8.33
CA HIS A 107 -11.30 -0.83 -8.63
C HIS A 107 -10.26 -0.81 -9.75
N VAL A 108 -9.51 -1.88 -9.91
CA VAL A 108 -8.50 -2.00 -10.99
C VAL A 108 -9.17 -1.97 -12.36
N LYS A 109 -10.20 -2.80 -12.56
CA LYS A 109 -10.96 -2.83 -13.81
C LYS A 109 -11.73 -1.54 -14.01
N GLU A 110 -12.43 -1.07 -12.99
CA GLU A 110 -13.20 0.16 -12.99
C GLU A 110 -12.32 1.38 -13.28
N GLY A 111 -11.11 1.42 -12.69
CA GLY A 111 -10.10 2.45 -12.94
C GLY A 111 -9.60 2.46 -14.38
N LEU A 112 -9.37 1.30 -14.96
CA LEU A 112 -8.94 1.19 -16.36
C LEU A 112 -10.03 1.68 -17.32
N GLU A 113 -11.29 1.33 -17.08
CA GLU A 113 -12.44 1.82 -17.86
C GLU A 113 -12.56 3.34 -17.76
N MET A 114 -12.52 3.88 -16.53
CA MET A 114 -12.55 5.34 -16.30
C MET A 114 -11.36 6.06 -16.94
N GLY A 115 -10.16 5.50 -16.84
CA GLY A 115 -8.97 6.09 -17.45
C GLY A 115 -9.10 6.21 -18.96
N LYS A 116 -9.70 5.21 -19.64
CA LYS A 116 -10.04 5.25 -21.05
C LYS A 116 -11.09 6.32 -21.37
N GLU A 117 -12.13 6.46 -20.55
CA GLU A 117 -13.15 7.51 -20.70
C GLU A 117 -12.55 8.92 -20.58
N TYR A 118 -11.57 9.10 -19.68
CA TYR A 118 -10.83 10.35 -19.54
C TYR A 118 -9.74 10.54 -20.61
N ASN A 119 -9.58 9.58 -21.54
CA ASN A 119 -8.55 9.59 -22.59
C ASN A 119 -7.12 9.65 -22.03
N LEU A 120 -6.84 8.97 -20.93
CA LEU A 120 -5.48 8.87 -20.41
C LEU A 120 -4.59 8.11 -21.42
N PRO A 121 -3.33 8.54 -21.62
CA PRO A 121 -2.37 7.83 -22.48
C PRO A 121 -2.13 6.39 -22.00
N GLU A 122 -1.87 5.46 -22.93
CA GLU A 122 -1.62 4.05 -22.61
C GLU A 122 -0.49 3.86 -21.59
N ARG A 123 0.57 4.68 -21.67
CA ARG A 123 1.68 4.66 -20.71
C ARG A 123 1.22 4.96 -19.28
N VAL A 124 0.22 5.83 -19.09
CA VAL A 124 -0.37 6.15 -17.78
C VAL A 124 -1.39 5.09 -17.37
N LEU A 125 -2.24 4.63 -18.32
CA LEU A 125 -3.21 3.57 -18.08
C LEU A 125 -2.56 2.28 -17.55
N LYS A 126 -1.34 1.97 -17.96
CA LYS A 126 -0.59 0.79 -17.56
C LYS A 126 -0.36 0.70 -16.04
N PHE A 127 -0.27 1.82 -15.35
CA PHE A 127 -0.08 1.84 -13.91
C PHE A 127 -1.29 1.31 -13.15
N ILE A 128 -2.51 1.49 -13.67
CA ILE A 128 -3.75 1.07 -13.03
C ILE A 128 -3.81 -0.45 -12.84
N PRO A 129 -3.65 -1.32 -13.85
CA PRO A 129 -3.71 -2.76 -13.65
C PRO A 129 -2.47 -3.36 -12.98
N THR A 130 -1.32 -2.67 -13.02
CA THR A 130 -0.05 -3.24 -12.56
C THR A 130 0.29 -2.92 -11.11
N HIS A 131 -0.32 -1.88 -10.48
CA HIS A 131 0.10 -1.44 -9.14
C HIS A 131 -0.10 -2.49 -8.04
N HIS A 132 -1.06 -3.38 -8.21
CA HIS A 132 -1.24 -4.53 -7.32
C HIS A 132 -0.73 -5.84 -7.93
N GLY A 133 -0.44 -5.87 -9.23
CA GLY A 133 -0.01 -7.08 -9.93
C GLY A 133 -0.97 -8.24 -9.74
N THR A 134 -0.44 -9.37 -9.32
CA THR A 134 -1.19 -10.56 -8.90
C THR A 134 -1.09 -10.82 -7.40
N ALA A 135 -0.78 -9.78 -6.60
CA ALA A 135 -0.61 -9.90 -5.16
C ALA A 135 -1.91 -10.38 -4.47
N ARG A 136 -1.74 -11.02 -3.32
CA ARG A 136 -2.86 -11.53 -2.53
C ARG A 136 -3.48 -10.42 -1.68
N ILE A 137 -4.80 -10.38 -1.62
CA ILE A 137 -5.58 -9.51 -0.72
C ILE A 137 -5.58 -10.18 0.66
N GLU A 138 -4.47 -9.98 1.38
CA GLU A 138 -4.05 -10.76 2.54
C GLU A 138 -5.10 -10.80 3.65
N TYR A 139 -5.68 -9.65 3.99
CA TYR A 139 -6.66 -9.55 5.07
C TYR A 139 -7.88 -10.46 4.85
N PHE A 140 -8.50 -10.37 3.67
CA PHE A 140 -9.69 -11.16 3.38
C PHE A 140 -9.36 -12.64 3.18
N TYR A 141 -8.18 -12.97 2.68
CA TYR A 141 -7.71 -14.34 2.59
C TYR A 141 -7.58 -14.97 3.98
N ARG A 142 -6.90 -14.29 4.92
CA ARG A 142 -6.78 -14.76 6.31
C ARG A 142 -8.12 -14.85 7.03
N LYS A 143 -8.99 -13.84 6.82
CA LYS A 143 -10.37 -13.88 7.36
C LYS A 143 -11.16 -15.08 6.82
N ALA A 144 -10.98 -15.43 5.53
CA ALA A 144 -11.61 -16.61 4.94
C ALA A 144 -11.06 -17.91 5.54
N LEU A 145 -9.74 -18.02 5.73
CA LEU A 145 -9.12 -19.19 6.36
C LEU A 145 -9.63 -19.40 7.79
N SER A 146 -9.64 -18.37 8.62
CA SER A 146 -10.12 -18.47 10.01
C SER A 146 -11.61 -18.89 10.10
N GLN A 147 -12.43 -18.48 9.12
CA GLN A 147 -13.82 -18.90 9.05
C GLN A 147 -13.99 -20.31 8.48
N SER A 148 -13.07 -20.77 7.61
CA SER A 148 -13.11 -22.12 7.03
C SER A 148 -12.69 -23.20 8.02
N GLU A 149 -11.76 -22.93 8.91
CA GLU A 149 -11.38 -23.85 10.00
C GLU A 149 -12.58 -24.21 10.89
N GLN A 150 -13.57 -23.32 10.97
CA GLN A 150 -14.83 -23.55 11.69
C GLN A 150 -15.88 -24.30 10.86
N ASN A 151 -15.79 -24.33 9.54
CA ASN A 151 -16.85 -24.79 8.64
C ASN A 151 -16.41 -25.84 7.59
N GLU A 152 -15.17 -26.35 7.67
CA GLU A 152 -14.55 -27.31 6.72
C GLU A 152 -14.61 -26.88 5.23
N ALA A 153 -14.79 -25.58 4.95
CA ALA A 153 -14.85 -25.08 3.58
C ALA A 153 -13.45 -24.86 3.01
N GLN A 154 -13.21 -25.35 1.79
CA GLN A 154 -11.96 -25.12 1.09
C GLN A 154 -11.86 -23.66 0.62
N VAL A 155 -10.79 -22.95 1.04
CA VAL A 155 -10.48 -21.59 0.59
C VAL A 155 -9.46 -21.66 -0.55
N LEU A 156 -9.83 -21.18 -1.72
CA LEU A 156 -8.94 -21.10 -2.87
C LEU A 156 -8.21 -19.75 -2.87
N GLU A 157 -6.89 -19.76 -2.74
CA GLU A 157 -6.06 -18.54 -2.73
C GLU A 157 -6.27 -17.68 -3.99
N SER A 158 -6.51 -18.30 -5.15
CA SER A 158 -6.74 -17.60 -6.41
C SER A 158 -7.95 -16.66 -6.40
N GLU A 159 -8.92 -16.88 -5.50
CA GLU A 159 -10.10 -16.03 -5.34
C GLU A 159 -9.80 -14.74 -4.57
N PHE A 160 -8.61 -14.66 -3.98
CA PHE A 160 -8.13 -13.53 -3.17
C PHE A 160 -6.90 -12.86 -3.78
N ARG A 161 -6.61 -13.10 -5.06
CA ARG A 161 -5.53 -12.44 -5.79
C ARG A 161 -6.07 -11.38 -6.74
N TYR A 162 -5.31 -10.31 -6.92
CA TYR A 162 -5.58 -9.34 -7.96
C TYR A 162 -5.37 -9.98 -9.34
N PRO A 163 -6.09 -9.49 -10.37
CA PRO A 163 -6.08 -10.12 -11.70
C PRO A 163 -4.78 -9.91 -12.49
N GLY A 164 -3.93 -8.96 -12.08
CA GLY A 164 -2.73 -8.59 -12.83
C GLY A 164 -3.01 -7.62 -13.99
N PRO A 165 -2.05 -7.43 -14.88
CA PRO A 165 -0.73 -8.06 -14.91
C PRO A 165 0.24 -7.60 -13.81
N LYS A 166 1.36 -8.32 -13.64
CA LYS A 166 2.47 -7.88 -12.79
C LYS A 166 3.14 -6.64 -13.39
N PRO A 167 3.80 -5.79 -12.57
CA PRO A 167 4.67 -4.72 -13.06
C PRO A 167 5.70 -5.24 -14.06
N ASP A 168 5.97 -4.46 -15.12
CA ASP A 168 6.86 -4.84 -16.21
C ASP A 168 7.82 -3.71 -16.65
N SER A 169 7.92 -2.68 -15.83
CA SER A 169 8.92 -1.61 -15.95
C SER A 169 9.40 -1.17 -14.58
N LYS A 170 10.50 -0.39 -14.53
CA LYS A 170 10.98 0.20 -13.27
C LYS A 170 9.91 1.07 -12.62
N GLU A 171 9.24 1.89 -13.41
CA GLU A 171 8.22 2.85 -12.96
C GLU A 171 7.02 2.14 -12.31
N THR A 172 6.50 1.09 -12.96
CA THR A 172 5.37 0.32 -12.42
C THR A 172 5.76 -0.50 -11.18
N GLY A 173 7.00 -1.02 -11.14
CA GLY A 173 7.55 -1.68 -9.96
C GLY A 173 7.75 -0.73 -8.77
N ILE A 174 8.25 0.48 -9.03
CA ILE A 174 8.37 1.54 -8.01
C ILE A 174 6.99 1.89 -7.45
N LEU A 175 5.98 2.06 -8.32
CA LEU A 175 4.63 2.36 -7.88
C LEU A 175 4.08 1.28 -6.95
N MET A 176 4.18 0.00 -7.31
CA MET A 176 3.72 -1.11 -6.47
C MET A 176 4.35 -1.07 -5.08
N LEU A 177 5.65 -0.80 -5.01
CA LEU A 177 6.36 -0.71 -3.74
C LEU A 177 5.94 0.53 -2.93
N ALA A 178 5.79 1.69 -3.59
CA ALA A 178 5.41 2.94 -2.95
C ALA A 178 3.98 2.87 -2.39
N ASP A 179 3.03 2.35 -3.17
CA ASP A 179 1.65 2.13 -2.76
C ASP A 179 1.56 1.22 -1.53
N SER A 180 2.22 0.05 -1.60
CA SER A 180 2.23 -0.91 -0.49
C SER A 180 2.85 -0.33 0.79
N VAL A 181 3.93 0.44 0.67
CA VAL A 181 4.63 1.05 1.81
C VAL A 181 3.81 2.19 2.40
N GLU A 182 3.23 3.07 1.57
CA GLU A 182 2.39 4.17 2.05
C GLU A 182 1.16 3.64 2.80
N ALA A 183 0.43 2.72 2.18
CA ALA A 183 -0.77 2.15 2.77
C ALA A 183 -0.49 1.46 4.12
N ALA A 184 0.58 0.69 4.22
CA ALA A 184 0.94 0.02 5.46
C ALA A 184 1.47 1.00 6.52
N SER A 185 2.20 2.05 6.13
CA SER A 185 2.76 3.02 7.07
C SER A 185 1.68 3.80 7.83
N ARG A 186 0.52 4.03 7.21
CA ARG A 186 -0.60 4.77 7.83
C ARG A 186 -1.24 4.05 9.02
N SER A 187 -1.05 2.76 9.14
CA SER A 187 -1.58 1.97 10.27
C SER A 187 -0.60 1.90 11.45
N LEU A 188 0.54 2.58 11.39
CA LEU A 188 1.48 2.69 12.49
C LEU A 188 1.16 3.94 13.32
N ASP A 189 0.85 3.74 14.59
CA ASP A 189 0.72 4.82 15.56
C ASP A 189 2.11 5.19 16.09
N ASP A 190 2.52 6.45 15.91
CA ASP A 190 3.81 7.04 16.34
C ASP A 190 5.03 6.14 16.00
N PRO A 191 5.30 5.88 14.71
CA PRO A 191 6.33 4.93 14.33
C PRO A 191 7.74 5.43 14.63
N THR A 192 8.56 4.55 15.20
CA THR A 192 10.01 4.78 15.32
C THR A 192 10.74 4.47 14.01
N HIS A 193 12.00 4.92 13.88
CA HIS A 193 12.87 4.54 12.76
C HIS A 193 12.92 3.02 12.55
N LYS A 194 13.05 2.24 13.64
CA LYS A 194 13.08 0.77 13.61
C LYS A 194 11.78 0.18 13.06
N HIS A 195 10.63 0.74 13.47
CA HIS A 195 9.31 0.31 12.97
C HIS A 195 9.18 0.55 11.46
N LEU A 196 9.50 1.77 10.99
CA LEU A 196 9.46 2.11 9.58
C LEU A 196 10.41 1.25 8.74
N LYS A 197 11.65 1.06 9.22
CA LYS A 197 12.62 0.20 8.54
C LYS A 197 12.12 -1.24 8.43
N SER A 198 11.61 -1.81 9.51
CA SER A 198 11.09 -3.18 9.54
C SER A 198 9.90 -3.34 8.61
N LEU A 199 9.01 -2.33 8.55
CA LEU A 199 7.86 -2.32 7.65
C LEU A 199 8.30 -2.32 6.18
N VAL A 200 9.20 -1.41 5.80
CA VAL A 200 9.70 -1.32 4.42
C VAL A 200 10.40 -2.62 4.03
N ASP A 201 11.26 -3.17 4.89
CA ASP A 201 11.96 -4.44 4.65
C ASP A 201 10.99 -5.61 4.48
N LEU A 202 9.91 -5.67 5.27
CA LEU A 202 8.88 -6.70 5.16
C LEU A 202 8.16 -6.62 3.82
N ILE A 203 7.67 -5.44 3.43
CA ILE A 203 6.92 -5.25 2.18
C ILE A 203 7.78 -5.60 0.97
N PHE A 204 9.03 -5.13 0.93
CA PHE A 204 9.92 -5.46 -0.18
C PHE A 204 10.14 -6.96 -0.28
N ARG A 205 10.38 -7.64 0.86
CA ARG A 205 10.53 -9.09 0.90
C ARG A 205 9.28 -9.80 0.37
N GLU A 206 8.10 -9.43 0.88
CA GLU A 206 6.85 -10.05 0.43
C GLU A 206 6.62 -9.89 -1.07
N ARG A 207 6.90 -8.72 -1.65
CA ARG A 207 6.73 -8.48 -3.09
C ARG A 207 7.74 -9.26 -3.94
N ILE A 208 8.98 -9.40 -3.45
CA ILE A 208 10.03 -10.20 -4.11
C ILE A 208 9.69 -11.69 -4.00
N ASP A 209 9.38 -12.19 -2.80
CA ASP A 209 9.12 -13.62 -2.56
C ASP A 209 7.87 -14.11 -3.30
N ASP A 210 6.84 -13.22 -3.48
CA ASP A 210 5.65 -13.51 -4.30
C ASP A 210 5.91 -13.30 -5.81
N GLY A 211 7.15 -12.98 -6.21
CA GLY A 211 7.57 -12.81 -7.60
C GLY A 211 6.86 -11.66 -8.32
N GLN A 212 6.38 -10.65 -7.60
CA GLN A 212 5.62 -9.55 -8.19
C GLN A 212 6.50 -8.64 -9.05
N LEU A 213 7.80 -8.60 -8.80
CA LEU A 213 8.77 -7.76 -9.50
C LEU A 213 9.56 -8.49 -10.60
N ASP A 214 9.25 -9.77 -10.87
CA ASP A 214 10.00 -10.63 -11.79
C ASP A 214 10.10 -10.08 -13.22
N ASN A 215 9.11 -9.31 -13.65
CA ASN A 215 9.06 -8.76 -15.01
C ASN A 215 9.62 -7.32 -15.08
N THR A 216 10.15 -6.79 -13.98
CA THR A 216 10.76 -5.45 -13.94
C THR A 216 12.26 -5.53 -14.15
N ASP A 217 12.83 -4.46 -14.73
CA ASP A 217 14.29 -4.32 -14.86
C ASP A 217 14.94 -3.73 -13.58
N LEU A 218 14.31 -3.91 -12.40
CA LEU A 218 14.82 -3.44 -11.13
C LEU A 218 15.97 -4.33 -10.65
N THR A 219 17.15 -3.75 -10.49
CA THR A 219 18.30 -4.45 -9.92
C THR A 219 18.24 -4.45 -8.38
N PHE A 220 19.01 -5.34 -7.73
CA PHE A 220 19.19 -5.29 -6.26
C PHE A 220 19.78 -3.95 -5.76
N ARG A 221 20.52 -3.25 -6.62
CA ARG A 221 21.00 -1.91 -6.31
C ARG A 221 19.84 -0.91 -6.30
N ASP A 222 19.00 -0.96 -7.32
CA ASP A 222 17.82 -0.10 -7.43
C ASP A 222 16.89 -0.31 -6.22
N LEU A 223 16.60 -1.57 -5.87
CA LEU A 223 15.77 -1.91 -4.72
C LEU A 223 16.32 -1.34 -3.40
N ARG A 224 17.64 -1.39 -3.18
CA ARG A 224 18.24 -0.74 -2.00
C ARG A 224 18.04 0.77 -2.01
N GLN A 225 18.30 1.41 -3.15
CA GLN A 225 18.17 2.86 -3.27
C GLN A 225 16.71 3.30 -3.08
N ILE A 226 15.74 2.55 -3.60
CA ILE A 226 14.31 2.80 -3.39
C ILE A 226 13.97 2.68 -1.90
N LYS A 227 14.41 1.61 -1.22
CA LYS A 227 14.21 1.42 0.21
C LYS A 227 14.71 2.60 1.04
N ASP A 228 15.97 2.99 0.80
CA ASP A 228 16.61 4.08 1.53
C ASP A 228 15.86 5.40 1.31
N THR A 229 15.39 5.64 0.08
CA THR A 229 14.58 6.81 -0.26
C THR A 229 13.24 6.79 0.46
N PHE A 230 12.51 5.68 0.42
CA PHE A 230 11.23 5.54 1.11
C PHE A 230 11.38 5.74 2.62
N LEU A 231 12.38 5.10 3.23
CA LEU A 231 12.64 5.25 4.67
C LEU A 231 12.92 6.71 5.04
N THR A 232 13.78 7.40 4.28
CA THR A 232 14.09 8.81 4.51
C THR A 232 12.84 9.68 4.43
N MET A 233 11.99 9.47 3.43
CA MET A 233 10.77 10.26 3.25
C MET A 233 9.74 9.97 4.34
N LEU A 234 9.53 8.70 4.71
CA LEU A 234 8.61 8.32 5.79
C LEU A 234 9.05 8.92 7.13
N MET A 235 10.36 8.90 7.42
CA MET A 235 10.88 9.57 8.62
C MET A 235 10.56 11.07 8.64
N GLY A 236 10.62 11.73 7.48
CA GLY A 236 10.21 13.13 7.35
C GLY A 236 8.69 13.32 7.57
N ILE A 237 7.87 12.48 6.98
CA ILE A 237 6.39 12.52 7.08
C ILE A 237 5.96 12.33 8.54
N TYR A 238 6.51 11.35 9.24
CA TYR A 238 6.17 11.04 10.64
C TYR A 238 6.97 11.84 11.66
N HIS A 239 7.81 12.80 11.23
CA HIS A 239 8.65 13.63 12.10
C HIS A 239 9.52 12.81 13.06
N VAL A 240 9.94 11.63 12.62
CA VAL A 240 10.79 10.73 13.42
C VAL A 240 12.15 11.38 13.62
N ARG A 241 12.49 11.71 14.86
CA ARG A 241 13.81 12.24 15.19
C ARG A 241 14.85 11.15 15.05
N VAL A 242 15.92 11.41 14.30
CA VAL A 242 17.12 10.57 14.32
C VAL A 242 17.74 10.73 15.69
N LYS A 243 17.79 9.65 16.47
CA LYS A 243 18.49 9.67 17.74
C LYS A 243 19.99 9.69 17.48
N TYR A 244 20.74 10.47 18.28
CA TYR A 244 22.18 10.46 18.23
C TYR A 244 22.73 9.12 18.78
N PRO A 245 23.97 8.71 18.37
CA PRO A 245 24.56 7.42 18.78
C PRO A 245 24.52 7.14 20.27
N ASP A 246 24.72 8.17 21.09
CA ASP A 246 24.68 8.07 22.56
C ASP A 246 23.29 7.68 23.11
N GLN A 247 22.22 7.94 22.36
CA GLN A 247 20.84 7.58 22.71
C GLN A 247 20.48 6.16 22.24
N GLU A 248 21.10 5.71 21.14
CA GLU A 248 20.97 4.33 20.65
C GLU A 248 21.69 3.34 21.59
N GLU A 249 22.83 3.73 22.16
CA GLU A 249 23.55 2.91 23.15
C GLU A 249 22.73 2.74 24.44
N GLN A 250 22.14 3.82 24.94
CA GLN A 250 21.28 3.76 26.13
C GLN A 250 20.03 2.90 25.93
N GLU A 251 19.37 3.00 24.76
CA GLU A 251 18.20 2.15 24.47
C GLU A 251 18.58 0.68 24.25
N ASN A 252 19.72 0.41 23.64
CA ASN A 252 20.22 -0.95 23.50
C ASN A 252 20.55 -1.57 24.87
N GLU A 253 21.12 -0.80 25.81
CA GLU A 253 21.34 -1.23 27.19
C GLU A 253 20.03 -1.47 27.94
N GLU A 254 19.04 -0.58 27.79
CA GLU A 254 17.70 -0.76 28.38
C GLU A 254 16.94 -1.95 27.76
N GLU A 255 17.06 -2.18 26.44
CA GLU A 255 16.48 -3.35 25.77
C GLU A 255 17.18 -4.65 26.23
N GLU A 256 18.50 -4.63 26.44
CA GLU A 256 19.26 -5.78 26.91
C GLU A 256 18.95 -6.10 28.38
N GLU A 257 18.77 -5.09 29.20
CA GLU A 257 18.34 -5.23 30.59
C GLU A 257 16.88 -5.74 30.68
N SER A 258 15.99 -5.27 29.81
CA SER A 258 14.61 -5.73 29.65
C SER A 258 14.53 -7.19 29.16
N ARG A 259 15.45 -7.64 28.31
CA ARG A 259 15.59 -9.03 27.87
C ARG A 259 15.98 -9.95 29.02
N LEU A 260 16.92 -9.49 29.83
CA LEU A 260 17.40 -10.25 31.02
C LEU A 260 16.32 -10.37 32.10
N THR A 261 15.42 -9.40 32.20
CA THR A 261 14.31 -9.38 33.18
C THR A 261 13.02 -10.06 32.69
N GLY A 262 13.01 -10.61 31.46
CA GLY A 262 11.88 -11.39 30.92
C GLY A 262 10.67 -10.56 30.47
N THR A 263 10.77 -9.22 30.43
CA THR A 263 9.71 -8.32 29.99
C THR A 263 9.66 -8.15 28.46
N ASP A 264 10.68 -8.58 27.75
CA ASP A 264 10.87 -8.35 26.31
C ASP A 264 10.00 -9.23 25.39
N LYS A 265 9.52 -10.37 25.91
CA LYS A 265 8.64 -11.25 25.12
C LYS A 265 7.34 -10.56 24.71
N ARG A 266 6.83 -9.65 25.55
CA ARG A 266 5.62 -8.85 25.24
C ARG A 266 5.87 -7.76 24.19
N LYS A 267 7.07 -7.17 24.13
CA LYS A 267 7.41 -6.09 23.20
C LYS A 267 7.65 -6.62 21.77
N TYR A 268 8.22 -7.82 21.62
CA TYR A 268 8.39 -8.46 20.31
C TYR A 268 7.06 -9.02 19.76
N ASP A 269 6.22 -9.55 20.62
CA ASP A 269 4.85 -9.92 20.26
C ASP A 269 4.04 -8.67 19.85
N ASP A 270 4.28 -7.52 20.49
CA ASP A 270 3.57 -6.26 20.20
C ASP A 270 4.00 -5.65 18.86
N VAL A 271 5.28 -5.66 18.48
CA VAL A 271 5.74 -5.19 17.14
C VAL A 271 5.25 -6.13 16.04
N SER A 272 5.28 -7.44 16.26
CA SER A 272 4.71 -8.39 15.31
C SER A 272 3.17 -8.31 15.26
N VAL A 273 2.53 -7.96 16.36
CA VAL A 273 1.08 -7.69 16.46
C VAL A 273 0.75 -6.33 15.82
N GLN A 274 1.56 -5.30 16.01
CA GLN A 274 1.38 -3.99 15.37
C GLN A 274 1.65 -4.06 13.86
N LEU A 275 2.67 -4.78 13.41
CA LEU A 275 2.89 -5.07 11.99
C LEU A 275 1.76 -5.94 11.42
N ARG A 276 1.21 -6.86 12.21
CA ARG A 276 0.01 -7.63 11.82
C ARG A 276 -1.26 -6.77 11.87
N LYS A 277 -1.36 -5.78 12.78
CA LYS A 277 -2.43 -4.77 12.80
C LYS A 277 -2.27 -3.77 11.66
N ALA A 278 -1.04 -3.39 11.29
CA ALA A 278 -0.74 -2.51 10.17
C ALA A 278 -1.15 -3.11 8.80
N LEU A 279 -1.20 -4.43 8.73
CA LEU A 279 -1.75 -5.18 7.59
C LEU A 279 -3.25 -5.50 7.77
N ARG A 280 -3.90 -5.03 8.87
CA ARG A 280 -5.34 -5.09 9.08
C ARG A 280 -5.98 -3.74 8.77
N PRO A 281 -7.15 -3.69 8.14
CA PRO A 281 -7.99 -2.50 8.20
C PRO A 281 -8.31 -2.18 9.67
N GLN A 282 -8.26 -0.91 10.03
CA GLN A 282 -8.62 -0.42 11.36
C GLN A 282 -10.11 -0.66 11.61
N ASP A 283 -10.48 -1.82 12.14
CA ASP A 283 -11.78 -2.05 12.77
C ASP A 283 -11.81 -3.42 13.49
N GLU A 284 -11.18 -3.45 14.65
CA GLU A 284 -11.62 -4.30 15.75
C GLU A 284 -11.36 -3.50 17.04
N SER A 285 -12.40 -2.88 17.55
CA SER A 285 -12.41 -2.33 18.92
C SER A 285 -12.11 -3.44 19.92
N ASP A 286 -11.20 -3.17 20.85
CA ASP A 286 -10.72 -4.03 21.95
C ASP A 286 -11.82 -4.44 22.98
N GLU A 287 -13.04 -4.72 22.56
CA GLU A 287 -14.16 -4.96 23.50
C GLU A 287 -14.52 -6.43 23.77
N GLN A 288 -13.68 -7.42 23.38
CA GLN A 288 -14.00 -8.84 23.69
C GLN A 288 -12.85 -9.69 24.25
N LEU A 289 -12.04 -9.14 25.16
CA LEU A 289 -11.02 -9.95 25.89
C LEU A 289 -11.12 -9.86 27.43
N GLU A 290 -12.27 -9.42 27.98
CA GLU A 290 -12.53 -9.52 29.42
C GLU A 290 -13.85 -10.25 29.67
N SER A 291 -13.84 -11.58 29.71
CA SER A 291 -14.68 -12.39 30.60
C SER A 291 -14.48 -13.89 30.39
N VAL A 292 -13.44 -14.44 31.00
CA VAL A 292 -13.45 -15.88 31.35
C VAL A 292 -13.48 -15.96 32.87
N PRO A 293 -14.57 -16.42 33.51
CA PRO A 293 -14.59 -16.62 34.96
C PRO A 293 -13.75 -17.85 35.31
N SER A 294 -12.82 -17.69 36.24
CA SER A 294 -12.06 -18.78 36.84
C SER A 294 -13.03 -19.76 37.55
N ALA A 295 -13.18 -20.95 36.99
CA ALA A 295 -13.84 -22.04 37.70
C ALA A 295 -12.94 -22.50 38.87
N ARG A 296 -13.37 -22.21 40.09
CA ARG A 296 -12.87 -22.90 41.30
C ARG A 296 -13.49 -24.29 41.29
N ASN A 297 -12.65 -25.31 41.35
CA ASN A 297 -13.06 -26.66 41.76
C ASN A 297 -13.07 -26.78 43.27
N PRO A 298 -14.03 -27.53 43.85
CA PRO A 298 -13.99 -27.98 45.22
C PRO A 298 -12.99 -29.14 45.43
#